data_6f1455e23724d6dd32aa491928cc0d63
#
_entry.id   6f1455e23724d6dd32aa491928cc0d63
#
_cell.length_a   1.000
_cell.length_b   1.000
_cell.length_c   1.000
_cell.angle_alpha   90.00
_cell.angle_beta   90.00
_cell.angle_gamma   90.00
#
_symmetry.space_group_name_H-M   'P 1'
#
loop_
_entity.id
_entity.type
_entity.pdbx_description
1 polymer ?
#
loop_
_entity_poly.entity_id
_entity_poly.type
_entity_poly.pdbx_seq_one_letter_code
_entity_poly.pdbx_strand_id
1 'polypeptide(L)'
;HVRAMHQRVRESLWAAGWDPADGAPIPQPDSAATALLFGPLTVEGLRTMGCAIDDDEADAVAHVSRAMAWGQGVVDELQVDTHADALGLFARITSLDGPATDDGRALMDALLDIPSTLARRRRDRLAAPVLRRLYADLAVVMLGSEHAASLGLRTSGALARPVQWLARIRVLHAPNLAPMHDEVVAGVVERGFRRIRARGGPPPPAPLRIRGV
;
A
#
# COMPACT_ATOMS: atom_id res chain seq x y z
N HIS A 1 8.38 -15.33 -9.40
CA HIS A 1 7.23 -15.18 -10.32
C HIS A 1 7.08 -13.73 -10.78
N VAL A 2 7.05 -12.74 -9.88
CA VAL A 2 6.95 -11.29 -10.19
C VAL A 2 8.14 -10.82 -11.05
N ARG A 3 9.37 -11.17 -10.67
CA ARG A 3 10.58 -10.83 -11.46
C ARG A 3 10.49 -11.29 -12.92
N ALA A 4 10.03 -12.52 -13.14
CA ALA A 4 9.86 -13.03 -14.51
C ALA A 4 8.71 -12.33 -15.27
N MET A 5 7.71 -11.84 -14.57
CA MET A 5 6.64 -11.02 -15.14
C MET A 5 7.18 -9.64 -15.55
N HIS A 6 7.92 -8.96 -14.66
CA HIS A 6 8.54 -7.67 -14.99
C HIS A 6 9.47 -7.77 -16.18
N GLN A 7 10.25 -8.85 -16.29
CA GLN A 7 11.12 -9.07 -17.42
C GLN A 7 10.33 -9.16 -18.74
N ARG A 8 9.26 -9.94 -18.76
CA ARG A 8 8.39 -10.06 -19.96
C ARG A 8 7.72 -8.73 -20.32
N VAL A 9 7.31 -7.95 -19.34
CA VAL A 9 6.71 -6.62 -19.58
C VAL A 9 7.75 -5.70 -20.20
N ARG A 10 8.99 -5.65 -19.69
CA ARG A 10 10.08 -4.87 -20.29
C ARG A 10 10.33 -5.25 -21.74
N GLU A 11 10.45 -6.55 -22.01
CA GLU A 11 10.66 -7.07 -23.36
C GLU A 11 9.51 -6.67 -24.31
N SER A 12 8.26 -6.77 -23.83
CA SER A 12 7.09 -6.39 -24.61
C SER A 12 7.04 -4.89 -24.91
N LEU A 13 7.39 -4.04 -23.93
CA LEU A 13 7.41 -2.59 -24.12
C LEU A 13 8.51 -2.18 -25.11
N TRP A 14 9.71 -2.74 -24.99
CA TRP A 14 10.79 -2.51 -25.97
C TRP A 14 10.38 -2.95 -27.37
N ALA A 15 9.76 -4.11 -27.51
CA ALA A 15 9.28 -4.60 -28.79
C ALA A 15 8.14 -3.74 -29.39
N ALA A 16 7.36 -3.07 -28.53
CA ALA A 16 6.30 -2.14 -28.92
C ALA A 16 6.81 -0.73 -29.28
N GLY A 17 8.12 -0.47 -29.18
CA GLY A 17 8.71 0.83 -29.53
C GLY A 17 8.75 1.82 -28.37
N TRP A 18 8.94 1.34 -27.14
CA TRP A 18 9.17 2.22 -25.98
C TRP A 18 10.27 3.24 -26.27
N ASP A 19 10.00 4.52 -25.98
CA ASP A 19 10.98 5.58 -26.22
C ASP A 19 12.09 5.53 -25.15
N PRO A 20 13.36 5.36 -25.54
CA PRO A 20 14.49 5.41 -24.60
C PRO A 20 14.60 6.72 -23.82
N ALA A 21 14.02 7.84 -24.32
CA ALA A 21 14.00 9.12 -23.62
C ALA A 21 13.16 9.04 -22.31
N ASP A 22 12.21 8.12 -22.23
CA ASP A 22 11.40 7.85 -21.03
C ASP A 22 12.14 6.94 -20.01
N GLY A 23 13.39 6.58 -20.28
CA GLY A 23 14.18 5.68 -19.44
C GLY A 23 13.87 4.20 -19.66
N ALA A 24 14.31 3.35 -18.78
CA ALA A 24 14.03 1.92 -18.86
C ALA A 24 12.63 1.60 -18.31
N PRO A 25 11.83 0.76 -18.99
CA PRO A 25 10.55 0.30 -18.44
C PRO A 25 10.75 -0.44 -17.10
N ILE A 26 9.95 -0.12 -16.11
CA ILE A 26 10.06 -0.66 -14.74
C ILE A 26 11.50 -0.49 -14.22
N PRO A 27 11.97 0.74 -13.99
CA PRO A 27 13.34 0.98 -13.53
C PRO A 27 13.55 0.49 -12.10
N GLN A 28 14.82 0.37 -11.70
CA GLN A 28 15.19 -0.12 -10.37
C GLN A 28 14.65 0.76 -9.22
N PRO A 29 14.73 2.10 -9.31
CA PRO A 29 14.13 2.96 -8.27
C PRO A 29 12.64 2.72 -8.08
N ASP A 30 11.85 2.57 -9.14
CA ASP A 30 10.40 2.33 -9.04
C ASP A 30 10.09 0.98 -8.41
N SER A 31 10.90 -0.04 -8.75
CA SER A 31 10.78 -1.37 -8.14
C SER A 31 11.11 -1.32 -6.64
N ALA A 32 12.12 -0.56 -6.25
CA ALA A 32 12.47 -0.32 -4.85
C ALA A 32 11.38 0.47 -4.13
N ALA A 33 10.92 1.59 -4.69
CA ALA A 33 9.84 2.40 -4.13
C ALA A 33 8.57 1.57 -3.92
N THR A 34 8.23 0.70 -4.88
CA THR A 34 7.07 -0.19 -4.75
C THR A 34 7.21 -1.15 -3.56
N ALA A 35 8.38 -1.74 -3.34
CA ALA A 35 8.63 -2.60 -2.19
C ALA A 35 8.52 -1.81 -0.86
N LEU A 36 9.02 -0.57 -0.84
CA LEU A 36 8.92 0.32 0.33
C LEU A 36 7.46 0.73 0.62
N LEU A 37 6.65 0.98 -0.41
CA LEU A 37 5.23 1.31 -0.27
C LEU A 37 4.44 0.20 0.42
N PHE A 38 4.70 -1.07 0.07
CA PHE A 38 4.00 -2.22 0.65
C PHE A 38 4.49 -2.64 2.04
N GLY A 39 5.56 -2.06 2.55
CA GLY A 39 6.12 -2.35 3.87
C GLY A 39 6.28 -1.09 4.71
N PRO A 40 7.47 -0.46 4.74
CA PRO A 40 7.77 0.67 5.61
C PRO A 40 6.78 1.84 5.52
N LEU A 41 6.36 2.22 4.31
CA LEU A 41 5.39 3.32 4.15
C LEU A 41 3.99 2.94 4.66
N THR A 42 3.62 1.67 4.57
CA THR A 42 2.38 1.17 5.17
C THR A 42 2.44 1.29 6.69
N VAL A 43 3.59 0.98 7.32
CA VAL A 43 3.81 1.18 8.77
C VAL A 43 3.64 2.64 9.15
N GLU A 44 4.26 3.57 8.40
CA GLU A 44 4.08 5.01 8.64
C GLU A 44 2.63 5.46 8.48
N GLY A 45 1.95 4.96 7.47
CA GLY A 45 0.51 5.20 7.30
C GLY A 45 -0.30 4.75 8.51
N LEU A 46 -0.03 3.56 9.04
CA LEU A 46 -0.69 3.03 10.23
C LEU A 46 -0.33 3.85 11.49
N ARG A 47 0.93 4.23 11.68
CA ARG A 47 1.36 5.14 12.76
C ARG A 47 0.65 6.48 12.68
N THR A 48 0.57 7.07 11.49
CA THR A 48 -0.16 8.32 11.21
C THR A 48 -1.64 8.18 11.54
N MET A 49 -2.23 7.02 11.30
CA MET A 49 -3.60 6.71 11.68
C MET A 49 -3.79 6.47 13.18
N GLY A 50 -2.71 6.38 13.95
CA GLY A 50 -2.73 6.23 15.41
C GLY A 50 -2.51 4.81 15.92
N CYS A 51 -2.13 3.87 15.03
CA CYS A 51 -1.73 2.53 15.45
C CYS A 51 -0.40 2.58 16.21
N ALA A 52 -0.34 1.88 17.35
CA ALA A 52 0.89 1.75 18.11
C ALA A 52 1.73 0.63 17.49
N ILE A 53 2.74 1.02 16.74
CA ILE A 53 3.75 0.13 16.16
C ILE A 53 5.09 0.64 16.68
N ASP A 54 5.84 -0.20 17.36
CA ASP A 54 7.16 0.16 17.87
C ASP A 54 8.25 0.08 16.76
N ASP A 55 9.47 0.46 17.12
CA ASP A 55 10.55 0.54 16.13
C ASP A 55 11.06 -0.87 15.76
N ASP A 56 11.05 -1.82 16.69
CA ASP A 56 11.44 -3.21 16.41
C ASP A 56 10.46 -3.88 15.45
N GLU A 57 9.15 -3.64 15.63
CA GLU A 57 8.11 -4.10 14.70
C GLU A 57 8.26 -3.44 13.32
N ALA A 58 8.58 -2.15 13.28
CA ALA A 58 8.80 -1.42 12.04
C ALA A 58 10.03 -1.92 11.28
N ASP A 59 11.13 -2.18 12.00
CA ASP A 59 12.35 -2.76 11.42
C ASP A 59 12.13 -4.19 10.93
N ALA A 60 11.35 -4.99 11.64
CA ALA A 60 10.97 -6.33 11.16
C ALA A 60 10.20 -6.26 9.83
N VAL A 61 9.31 -5.29 9.66
CA VAL A 61 8.61 -5.06 8.38
C VAL A 61 9.58 -4.60 7.29
N ALA A 62 10.53 -3.72 7.61
CA ALA A 62 11.55 -3.27 6.68
C ALA A 62 12.42 -4.45 6.19
N HIS A 63 12.80 -5.34 7.10
CA HIS A 63 13.54 -6.55 6.77
C HIS A 63 12.77 -7.49 5.80
N VAL A 64 11.48 -7.71 6.04
CA VAL A 64 10.64 -8.49 5.12
C VAL A 64 10.53 -7.81 3.76
N SER A 65 10.39 -6.48 3.74
CA SER A 65 10.32 -5.70 2.50
C SER A 65 11.61 -5.78 1.69
N ARG A 66 12.78 -5.77 2.36
CA ARG A 66 14.09 -6.03 1.75
C ARG A 66 14.13 -7.40 1.08
N ALA A 67 13.70 -8.44 1.77
CA ALA A 67 13.65 -9.80 1.21
C ALA A 67 12.74 -9.88 -0.02
N MET A 68 11.61 -9.18 -0.01
CA MET A 68 10.72 -9.09 -1.17
C MET A 68 11.37 -8.32 -2.33
N ALA A 69 12.02 -7.19 -2.06
CA ALA A 69 12.74 -6.39 -3.05
C ALA A 69 13.85 -7.20 -3.73
N TRP A 70 14.67 -7.92 -2.95
CA TRP A 70 15.68 -8.83 -3.45
C TRP A 70 15.07 -9.92 -4.35
N GLY A 71 13.97 -10.55 -3.92
CA GLY A 71 13.25 -11.55 -4.71
C GLY A 71 12.69 -11.03 -6.03
N GLN A 72 12.40 -9.73 -6.12
CA GLN A 72 11.98 -9.03 -7.35
C GLN A 72 13.18 -8.60 -8.23
N GLY A 73 14.40 -8.67 -7.71
CA GLY A 73 15.63 -8.33 -8.42
C GLY A 73 16.01 -6.86 -8.29
N VAL A 74 15.61 -6.21 -7.20
CA VAL A 74 16.12 -4.89 -6.81
C VAL A 74 17.58 -5.04 -6.42
N VAL A 75 18.43 -4.16 -6.94
CA VAL A 75 19.88 -4.17 -6.68
C VAL A 75 20.17 -3.82 -5.22
N ASP A 76 21.33 -4.31 -4.70
CA ASP A 76 21.67 -4.19 -3.28
C ASP A 76 21.81 -2.73 -2.83
N GLU A 77 22.24 -1.83 -3.71
CA GLU A 77 22.38 -0.39 -3.45
C GLU A 77 21.04 0.32 -3.15
N LEU A 78 19.94 -0.29 -3.55
CA LEU A 78 18.57 0.20 -3.28
C LEU A 78 17.86 -0.66 -2.22
N GLN A 79 18.60 -1.40 -1.43
CA GLN A 79 18.08 -2.17 -0.31
C GLN A 79 18.54 -1.56 1.01
N VAL A 80 17.67 -1.59 2.00
CA VAL A 80 17.91 -0.98 3.32
C VAL A 80 17.52 -1.95 4.43
N ASP A 81 18.16 -1.82 5.59
CA ASP A 81 18.00 -2.76 6.70
C ASP A 81 17.04 -2.26 7.77
N THR A 82 16.88 -0.95 7.90
CA THR A 82 16.07 -0.35 8.94
C THR A 82 14.87 0.42 8.36
N HIS A 83 13.85 0.60 9.18
CA HIS A 83 12.67 1.40 8.81
C HIS A 83 13.07 2.86 8.52
N ALA A 84 13.95 3.45 9.32
CA ALA A 84 14.42 4.81 9.14
C ALA A 84 15.15 5.00 7.80
N ASP A 85 16.04 4.05 7.44
CA ASP A 85 16.73 4.06 6.14
C ASP A 85 15.75 3.89 4.98
N ALA A 86 14.72 3.07 5.17
CA ALA A 86 13.67 2.86 4.17
C ALA A 86 12.90 4.14 3.85
N LEU A 87 12.53 4.91 4.88
CA LEU A 87 11.90 6.23 4.70
C LEU A 87 12.84 7.21 4.01
N GLY A 88 14.13 7.23 4.41
CA GLY A 88 15.15 8.06 3.78
C GLY A 88 15.38 7.71 2.31
N LEU A 89 15.40 6.43 1.96
CA LEU A 89 15.53 5.97 0.57
C LEU A 89 14.28 6.36 -0.23
N PHE A 90 13.08 6.14 0.30
CA PHE A 90 11.85 6.53 -0.36
C PHE A 90 11.79 8.03 -0.64
N ALA A 91 12.14 8.86 0.35
CA ALA A 91 12.20 10.31 0.18
C ALA A 91 13.20 10.74 -0.92
N ARG A 92 14.36 10.06 -1.02
CA ARG A 92 15.32 10.31 -2.11
C ARG A 92 14.77 9.91 -3.48
N ILE A 93 14.12 8.77 -3.60
CA ILE A 93 13.52 8.33 -4.88
C ILE A 93 12.46 9.33 -5.31
N THR A 94 11.52 9.65 -4.42
CA THR A 94 10.41 10.56 -4.74
C THR A 94 10.85 12.02 -4.96
N SER A 95 12.00 12.42 -4.44
CA SER A 95 12.57 13.76 -4.76
C SER A 95 13.02 13.91 -6.22
N LEU A 96 13.16 12.81 -6.94
CA LEU A 96 13.44 12.80 -8.38
C LEU A 96 12.18 12.86 -9.23
N ASP A 97 11.01 12.62 -8.61
CA ASP A 97 9.72 12.68 -9.30
C ASP A 97 9.34 14.13 -9.59
N GLY A 98 8.73 14.35 -10.74
CA GLY A 98 8.11 15.62 -11.07
C GLY A 98 6.77 15.82 -10.34
N PRO A 99 6.12 16.98 -10.57
CA PRO A 99 4.76 17.21 -10.06
C PRO A 99 3.79 16.19 -10.64
N ALA A 100 2.70 15.91 -9.88
CA ALA A 100 1.68 14.97 -10.34
C ALA A 100 1.14 15.37 -11.74
N THR A 101 1.14 14.40 -12.64
CA THR A 101 0.64 14.57 -14.01
C THR A 101 -0.89 14.56 -14.03
N ASP A 102 -1.49 14.92 -15.16
CA ASP A 102 -2.94 14.82 -15.35
C ASP A 102 -3.42 13.36 -15.25
N ASP A 103 -2.62 12.40 -15.73
CA ASP A 103 -2.90 10.98 -15.59
C ASP A 103 -2.86 10.53 -14.12
N GLY A 104 -1.89 11.01 -13.35
CA GLY A 104 -1.81 10.76 -11.91
C GLY A 104 -3.03 11.30 -11.16
N ARG A 105 -3.50 12.49 -11.52
CA ARG A 105 -4.75 13.07 -10.99
C ARG A 105 -5.98 12.26 -11.37
N ALA A 106 -6.08 11.85 -12.63
CA ALA A 106 -7.18 11.02 -13.12
C ALA A 106 -7.22 9.65 -12.43
N LEU A 107 -6.04 9.04 -12.19
CA LEU A 107 -5.93 7.79 -11.45
C LEU A 107 -6.37 7.96 -9.99
N MET A 108 -5.94 9.03 -9.33
CA MET A 108 -6.39 9.34 -7.95
C MET A 108 -7.92 9.50 -7.89
N ASP A 109 -8.49 10.22 -8.85
CA ASP A 109 -9.95 10.44 -8.91
C ASP A 109 -10.70 9.12 -9.10
N ALA A 110 -10.21 8.26 -9.98
CA ALA A 110 -10.75 6.91 -10.20
C ALA A 110 -10.64 6.02 -8.94
N LEU A 111 -9.55 6.10 -8.19
CA LEU A 111 -9.39 5.38 -6.91
C LEU A 111 -10.41 5.86 -5.88
N LEU A 112 -10.65 7.16 -5.79
CA LEU A 112 -11.66 7.72 -4.88
C LEU A 112 -13.09 7.33 -5.28
N ASP A 113 -13.33 7.02 -6.54
CA ASP A 113 -14.65 6.59 -7.04
C ASP A 113 -14.91 5.08 -6.89
N ILE A 114 -13.96 4.30 -6.39
CA ILE A 114 -14.16 2.86 -6.15
C ILE A 114 -15.44 2.56 -5.35
N PRO A 115 -15.77 3.28 -4.26
CA PRO A 115 -17.02 3.04 -3.52
C PRO A 115 -18.27 3.16 -4.39
N SER A 116 -18.30 4.15 -5.29
CA SER A 116 -19.40 4.36 -6.24
C SER A 116 -19.49 3.23 -7.28
N THR A 117 -18.36 2.83 -7.81
CA THR A 117 -18.25 1.75 -8.81
C THR A 117 -18.67 0.39 -8.25
N LEU A 118 -18.36 0.11 -6.97
CA LEU A 118 -18.71 -1.14 -6.29
C LEU A 118 -20.11 -1.14 -5.67
N ALA A 119 -20.79 0.00 -5.63
CA ALA A 119 -22.10 0.18 -5.00
C ALA A 119 -23.21 -0.57 -5.76
N ARG A 120 -23.59 -1.75 -5.28
CA ARG A 120 -24.63 -2.58 -5.90
C ARG A 120 -26.03 -2.31 -5.31
N ARG A 121 -26.13 -2.03 -4.01
CA ARG A 121 -27.38 -1.78 -3.29
C ARG A 121 -27.65 -0.29 -3.16
N ARG A 122 -28.92 0.09 -2.97
CA ARG A 122 -29.31 1.50 -2.78
C ARG A 122 -28.56 2.15 -1.61
N ARG A 123 -28.41 1.44 -0.49
CA ARG A 123 -27.66 1.92 0.68
C ARG A 123 -26.18 2.18 0.35
N ASP A 124 -25.55 1.34 -0.46
CA ASP A 124 -24.15 1.47 -0.84
C ASP A 124 -23.96 2.73 -1.70
N ARG A 125 -24.91 3.02 -2.59
CA ARG A 125 -24.90 4.24 -3.43
C ARG A 125 -25.07 5.50 -2.59
N LEU A 126 -25.89 5.46 -1.53
CA LEU A 126 -26.05 6.59 -0.62
C LEU A 126 -24.80 6.82 0.24
N ALA A 127 -24.08 5.76 0.61
CA ALA A 127 -22.84 5.84 1.37
C ALA A 127 -21.62 6.23 0.52
N ALA A 128 -21.63 5.97 -0.78
CA ALA A 128 -20.48 6.16 -1.66
C ALA A 128 -19.88 7.59 -1.63
N PRO A 129 -20.67 8.68 -1.65
CA PRO A 129 -20.12 10.03 -1.56
C PRO A 129 -19.41 10.31 -0.22
N VAL A 130 -19.93 9.76 0.88
CA VAL A 130 -19.32 9.90 2.21
C VAL A 130 -18.01 9.12 2.27
N LEU A 131 -17.99 7.90 1.73
CA LEU A 131 -16.78 7.09 1.65
C LEU A 131 -15.73 7.73 0.75
N ARG A 132 -16.12 8.27 -0.42
CA ARG A 132 -15.22 9.03 -1.28
C ARG A 132 -14.57 10.18 -0.51
N ARG A 133 -15.37 10.96 0.23
CA ARG A 133 -14.85 12.08 1.03
C ARG A 133 -13.94 11.60 2.14
N LEU A 134 -14.32 10.53 2.85
CA LEU A 134 -13.47 9.93 3.88
C LEU A 134 -12.12 9.47 3.31
N TYR A 135 -12.12 8.79 2.17
CA TYR A 135 -10.88 8.34 1.52
C TYR A 135 -10.00 9.51 1.07
N ALA A 136 -10.60 10.57 0.55
CA ALA A 136 -9.87 11.79 0.22
C ALA A 136 -9.25 12.44 1.47
N ASP A 137 -9.99 12.52 2.57
CA ASP A 137 -9.49 13.07 3.84
C ASP A 137 -8.38 12.19 4.44
N LEU A 138 -8.49 10.85 4.36
CA LEU A 138 -7.43 9.93 4.77
C LEU A 138 -6.19 10.06 3.89
N ALA A 139 -6.37 10.19 2.58
CA ALA A 139 -5.26 10.39 1.65
C ALA A 139 -4.49 11.70 1.97
N VAL A 140 -5.19 12.80 2.28
CA VAL A 140 -4.54 14.07 2.70
C VAL A 140 -3.71 13.87 3.97
N VAL A 141 -4.22 13.11 4.95
CA VAL A 141 -3.51 12.85 6.20
C VAL A 141 -2.27 11.98 5.97
N MET A 142 -2.37 11.00 5.07
CA MET A 142 -1.26 10.07 4.79
C MET A 142 -0.18 10.67 3.87
N LEU A 143 -0.58 11.42 2.86
CA LEU A 143 0.34 12.01 1.86
C LEU A 143 0.91 13.36 2.27
N GLY A 144 0.28 14.02 3.23
CA GLY A 144 0.54 15.41 3.54
C GLY A 144 -0.15 16.37 2.56
N SER A 145 -0.30 17.62 2.99
CA SER A 145 -1.10 18.62 2.25
C SER A 145 -0.53 18.98 0.89
N GLU A 146 0.79 18.99 0.74
CA GLU A 146 1.47 19.37 -0.51
C GLU A 146 1.27 18.32 -1.60
N HIS A 147 1.60 17.06 -1.33
CA HIS A 147 1.41 15.97 -2.28
C HIS A 147 -0.07 15.74 -2.59
N ALA A 148 -0.93 15.82 -1.58
CA ALA A 148 -2.36 15.73 -1.79
C ALA A 148 -2.89 16.84 -2.72
N ALA A 149 -2.43 18.07 -2.55
CA ALA A 149 -2.81 19.19 -3.41
C ALA A 149 -2.32 19.01 -4.86
N SER A 150 -1.11 18.47 -5.07
CA SER A 150 -0.59 18.17 -6.41
C SER A 150 -1.44 17.14 -7.15
N LEU A 151 -2.02 16.18 -6.41
CA LEU A 151 -2.97 15.17 -6.90
C LEU A 151 -4.42 15.69 -7.03
N GLY A 152 -4.65 16.97 -6.78
CA GLY A 152 -5.98 17.60 -6.89
C GLY A 152 -6.88 17.40 -5.67
N LEU A 153 -6.37 16.86 -4.57
CA LEU A 153 -7.15 16.66 -3.34
C LEU A 153 -7.29 17.99 -2.58
N ARG A 154 -8.51 18.54 -2.58
CA ARG A 154 -8.84 19.79 -1.91
C ARG A 154 -9.74 19.54 -0.71
N THR A 155 -9.18 18.97 0.35
CA THR A 155 -9.93 18.66 1.56
C THR A 155 -9.10 18.96 2.81
N SER A 156 -9.77 19.12 3.95
CA SER A 156 -9.13 19.48 5.24
C SER A 156 -8.65 18.26 6.04
N GLY A 157 -8.90 17.05 5.59
CA GLY A 157 -8.64 15.83 6.38
C GLY A 157 -9.57 15.66 7.60
N ALA A 158 -10.64 16.45 7.68
CA ALA A 158 -11.46 16.49 8.91
C ALA A 158 -12.16 15.17 9.24
N LEU A 159 -12.61 14.41 8.22
CA LEU A 159 -13.26 13.12 8.43
C LEU A 159 -12.28 12.01 8.82
N ALA A 160 -10.97 12.21 8.62
CA ALA A 160 -9.96 11.28 9.10
C ALA A 160 -9.77 11.34 10.63
N ARG A 161 -10.05 12.48 11.27
CA ARG A 161 -9.85 12.69 12.71
C ARG A 161 -10.59 11.68 13.60
N PRO A 162 -11.88 11.38 13.39
CA PRO A 162 -12.57 10.34 14.17
C PRO A 162 -11.92 8.96 14.01
N VAL A 163 -11.45 8.62 12.82
CA VAL A 163 -10.77 7.34 12.56
C VAL A 163 -9.44 7.27 13.32
N GLN A 164 -8.62 8.33 13.26
CA GLN A 164 -7.38 8.44 14.03
C GLN A 164 -7.63 8.39 15.54
N TRP A 165 -8.69 9.05 16.02
CA TRP A 165 -9.05 9.02 17.43
C TRP A 165 -9.46 7.62 17.88
N LEU A 166 -10.28 6.90 17.12
CA LEU A 166 -10.66 5.52 17.39
C LEU A 166 -9.44 4.58 17.42
N ALA A 167 -8.50 4.74 16.49
CA ALA A 167 -7.27 3.97 16.48
C ALA A 167 -6.43 4.22 17.76
N ARG A 168 -6.33 5.48 18.22
CA ARG A 168 -5.59 5.88 19.43
C ARG A 168 -6.20 5.37 20.72
N ILE A 169 -7.53 5.21 20.81
CA ILE A 169 -8.21 4.75 22.05
C ILE A 169 -7.89 3.28 22.37
N ARG A 170 -7.07 2.61 21.59
CA ARG A 170 -6.69 1.21 21.81
C ARG A 170 -7.86 0.21 21.93
N VAL A 171 -9.08 0.61 21.55
CA VAL A 171 -10.22 -0.32 21.52
C VAL A 171 -9.94 -1.48 20.56
N LEU A 172 -9.21 -1.19 19.47
CA LEU A 172 -8.77 -2.19 18.50
C LEU A 172 -7.50 -2.96 18.93
N HIS A 173 -6.80 -2.48 19.96
CA HIS A 173 -5.58 -3.08 20.52
C HIS A 173 -5.80 -3.65 21.93
N ALA A 174 -7.04 -3.77 22.39
CA ALA A 174 -7.32 -4.40 23.68
C ALA A 174 -6.90 -5.87 23.60
N PRO A 175 -6.02 -6.35 24.50
CA PRO A 175 -5.54 -7.75 24.48
C PRO A 175 -6.69 -8.76 24.48
N ASN A 176 -7.83 -8.38 25.04
CA ASN A 176 -9.04 -9.19 25.10
C ASN A 176 -9.78 -9.31 23.75
N LEU A 177 -9.46 -8.48 22.76
CA LEU A 177 -10.03 -8.53 21.41
C LEU A 177 -9.08 -9.16 20.40
N ALA A 178 -7.81 -9.41 20.75
CA ALA A 178 -6.82 -10.03 19.88
C ALA A 178 -7.32 -11.38 19.31
N PRO A 179 -7.89 -12.30 20.09
CA PRO A 179 -8.40 -13.55 19.55
C PRO A 179 -9.52 -13.33 18.52
N MET A 180 -10.42 -12.38 18.78
CA MET A 180 -11.53 -12.06 17.89
C MET A 180 -11.03 -11.36 16.61
N HIS A 181 -9.99 -10.53 16.72
CA HIS A 181 -9.31 -9.90 15.58
C HIS A 181 -8.66 -10.97 14.71
N ASP A 182 -7.94 -11.92 15.30
CA ASP A 182 -7.26 -13.00 14.58
C ASP A 182 -8.25 -13.92 13.87
N GLU A 183 -9.39 -14.23 14.48
CA GLU A 183 -10.47 -14.98 13.84
C GLU A 183 -11.10 -14.22 12.66
N VAL A 184 -11.31 -12.91 12.79
CA VAL A 184 -11.85 -12.07 11.71
C VAL A 184 -10.86 -11.99 10.56
N VAL A 185 -9.58 -11.73 10.85
CA VAL A 185 -8.52 -11.67 9.83
C VAL A 185 -8.36 -13.03 9.14
N ALA A 186 -8.26 -14.12 9.90
CA ALA A 186 -8.19 -15.47 9.35
C ALA A 186 -9.40 -15.79 8.47
N GLY A 187 -10.61 -15.42 8.91
CA GLY A 187 -11.83 -15.60 8.15
C GLY A 187 -11.89 -14.76 6.86
N VAL A 188 -11.33 -13.55 6.85
CA VAL A 188 -11.23 -12.71 5.64
C VAL A 188 -10.23 -13.31 4.66
N VAL A 189 -9.05 -13.68 5.16
CA VAL A 189 -7.97 -14.30 4.37
C VAL A 189 -8.46 -15.60 3.74
N GLU A 190 -9.08 -16.49 4.52
CA GLU A 190 -9.59 -17.75 4.01
C GLU A 190 -10.70 -17.57 2.97
N ARG A 191 -11.62 -16.61 3.15
CA ARG A 191 -12.64 -16.29 2.15
C ARG A 191 -12.00 -15.74 0.86
N GLY A 192 -10.94 -14.92 0.98
CA GLY A 192 -10.16 -14.43 -0.14
C GLY A 192 -9.55 -15.58 -0.94
N PHE A 193 -8.84 -16.48 -0.27
CA PHE A 193 -8.22 -17.65 -0.89
C PHE A 193 -9.23 -18.61 -1.51
N ARG A 194 -10.37 -18.85 -0.87
CA ARG A 194 -11.46 -19.67 -1.45
C ARG A 194 -11.95 -19.07 -2.78
N ARG A 195 -12.10 -17.73 -2.87
CA ARG A 195 -12.49 -17.06 -4.12
C ARG A 195 -11.44 -17.18 -5.22
N ILE A 196 -10.16 -17.10 -4.86
CA ILE A 196 -9.04 -17.26 -5.79
C ILE A 196 -9.01 -18.71 -6.32
N ARG A 197 -9.17 -19.70 -5.45
CA ARG A 197 -9.26 -21.13 -5.84
C ARG A 197 -10.43 -21.41 -6.77
N ALA A 198 -11.60 -20.87 -6.47
CA ALA A 198 -12.78 -21.02 -7.32
C ALA A 198 -12.60 -20.44 -8.74
N ARG A 199 -11.59 -19.58 -8.92
CA ARG A 199 -11.18 -19.01 -10.22
C ARG A 199 -9.95 -19.70 -10.82
N GLY A 200 -9.55 -20.87 -10.32
CA GLY A 200 -8.39 -21.63 -10.83
C GLY A 200 -7.03 -21.11 -10.35
N GLY A 201 -6.98 -20.32 -9.28
CA GLY A 201 -5.73 -19.85 -8.67
C GLY A 201 -4.96 -20.96 -7.94
N PRO A 202 -3.64 -20.80 -7.70
CA PRO A 202 -2.82 -21.74 -6.99
C PRO A 202 -3.31 -21.95 -5.55
N PRO A 203 -3.06 -23.12 -4.93
CA PRO A 203 -3.37 -23.32 -3.54
C PRO A 203 -2.57 -22.36 -2.65
N PRO A 204 -3.10 -21.93 -1.49
CA PRO A 204 -2.35 -21.11 -0.55
C PRO A 204 -1.09 -21.86 -0.09
N PRO A 205 -0.01 -21.14 0.22
CA PRO A 205 1.12 -21.76 0.90
C PRO A 205 0.66 -22.39 2.20
N ALA A 206 1.30 -23.50 2.56
CA ALA A 206 1.03 -24.16 3.84
C ALA A 206 1.22 -23.12 4.98
N PRO A 207 0.38 -23.15 6.03
CA PRO A 207 0.53 -22.23 7.14
C PRO A 207 1.93 -22.38 7.73
N LEU A 208 2.65 -21.27 7.83
CA LEU A 208 3.92 -21.20 8.54
C LEU A 208 3.66 -21.63 9.99
N ARG A 209 4.10 -22.82 10.36
CA ARG A 209 4.16 -23.22 11.76
C ARG A 209 5.32 -22.48 12.39
N ILE A 210 5.06 -21.34 12.99
CA ILE A 210 6.01 -20.68 13.88
C ILE A 210 6.13 -21.64 15.08
N ARG A 211 7.25 -22.38 15.17
CA ARG A 211 7.57 -23.17 16.33
C ARG A 211 8.03 -22.20 17.43
N GLY A 212 7.27 -22.12 18.48
CA GLY A 212 7.68 -21.59 19.77
C GLY A 212 7.49 -20.09 19.92
N VAL A 213 6.30 -19.67 20.28
CA VAL A 213 6.03 -18.65 21.28
C VAL A 213 5.15 -19.32 22.32
#